data_207d275184b3880beac59d72a59ee83f
#
_entry.id   207d275184b3880beac59d72a59ee83f
#
_cell.length_a   1.000
_cell.length_b   1.000
_cell.length_c   1.000
_cell.angle_alpha   90.00
_cell.angle_beta   90.00
_cell.angle_gamma   90.00
#
_symmetry.space_group_name_H-M   'P 1'
#
loop_
_entity.id
_entity.type
_entity.pdbx_description
1 polymer ?
#
loop_
_entity_poly.entity_id
_entity_poly.type
_entity_poly.pdbx_seq_one_letter_code
_entity_poly.pdbx_strand_id
1 'polypeptide(L)'
;IKMQGHVKGFVAAPGAKLGEVYRRSMAGLPEDITEINSVLCRFNAPLLALAFKLIGLGKKAQVKGKQIGDNLKKFLLGLGAKSLDQLDSKLVSHYNFEQSRLEKINARNKQEVLETLEEKIECIRTIMSNSDSIEGLIEHIEKLFADNVVGILLCSIHKSKGLTLSDVILLGYDELPRPTKDPDDYEQEKNLLYVACSRVSNSLTLVYKNGYTGPSLEDQ
;
A
#
# COMPACT_ATOMS: atom_id res chain seq x y z
N ILE A 1 -5.22 18.68 10.17
CA ILE A 1 -5.72 17.57 11.02
C ILE A 1 -5.18 17.83 12.42
N LYS A 2 -6.04 18.26 13.35
CA LYS A 2 -5.66 18.28 14.77
C LYS A 2 -5.63 16.81 15.24
N MET A 3 -4.48 16.17 15.15
CA MET A 3 -4.20 14.93 15.86
C MET A 3 -3.94 15.25 17.35
N GLN A 4 -4.94 15.86 17.99
CA GLN A 4 -4.87 16.18 19.42
C GLN A 4 -5.19 14.90 20.21
N GLY A 5 -4.20 14.31 20.81
CA GLY A 5 -4.39 13.27 21.82
C GLY A 5 -3.26 12.30 22.03
N HIS A 6 -2.42 12.00 21.03
CA HIS A 6 -1.45 10.92 21.17
C HIS A 6 0.03 11.33 21.18
N VAL A 7 0.35 12.57 20.85
CA VAL A 7 1.73 13.08 20.94
C VAL A 7 1.73 14.43 21.68
N LYS A 8 1.89 14.39 22.98
CA LYS A 8 2.09 15.60 23.79
C LYS A 8 3.40 16.27 23.36
N GLY A 9 3.35 17.53 22.93
CA GLY A 9 4.54 18.37 22.76
C GLY A 9 4.94 18.72 21.32
N PHE A 10 4.18 18.33 20.28
CA PHE A 10 4.44 18.80 18.92
C PHE A 10 3.73 20.13 18.65
N VAL A 11 4.50 21.17 18.45
CA VAL A 11 4.03 22.49 18.05
C VAL A 11 4.69 22.82 16.71
N ALA A 12 3.93 23.44 15.80
CA ALA A 12 4.51 23.90 14.54
C ALA A 12 5.64 24.92 14.84
N ALA A 13 6.74 24.79 14.11
CA ALA A 13 7.83 25.76 14.23
C ALA A 13 7.31 27.19 13.91
N PRO A 14 7.83 28.23 14.57
CA PRO A 14 7.48 29.61 14.22
C PRO A 14 7.73 29.85 12.73
N GLY A 15 6.70 30.35 12.02
CA GLY A 15 6.78 30.59 10.57
C GLY A 15 6.58 29.37 9.68
N ALA A 16 6.25 28.19 10.24
CA ALA A 16 5.90 27.01 9.44
C ALA A 16 4.68 27.31 8.55
N LYS A 17 4.80 27.00 7.26
CA LYS A 17 3.67 27.10 6.33
C LYS A 17 2.60 26.07 6.72
N LEU A 18 1.33 26.49 6.65
CA LEU A 18 0.21 25.56 6.76
C LEU A 18 0.17 24.70 5.50
N GLY A 19 0.12 23.39 5.68
CA GLY A 19 -0.14 22.46 4.59
C GLY A 19 -1.64 22.37 4.29
N GLU A 20 -1.96 21.91 3.09
CA GLU A 20 -3.33 21.72 2.64
C GLU A 20 -3.77 20.27 2.83
N VAL A 21 -5.05 20.05 3.15
CA VAL A 21 -5.62 18.70 3.31
C VAL A 21 -6.89 18.57 2.50
N TYR A 22 -6.84 17.70 1.51
CA TYR A 22 -7.96 17.40 0.61
C TYR A 22 -8.60 16.04 0.95
N ARG A 23 -9.86 15.86 0.56
CA ARG A 23 -10.59 14.60 0.70
C ARG A 23 -11.30 14.28 -0.61
N ARG A 24 -11.19 13.02 -1.04
CA ARG A 24 -11.86 12.57 -2.27
C ARG A 24 -12.12 11.07 -2.29
N SER A 25 -12.93 10.61 -3.24
CA SER A 25 -13.08 9.19 -3.57
C SER A 25 -11.97 8.72 -4.52
N MET A 26 -11.95 7.40 -4.78
CA MET A 26 -11.06 6.80 -5.79
C MET A 26 -11.41 7.16 -7.24
N ALA A 27 -12.64 7.66 -7.49
CA ALA A 27 -13.09 7.96 -8.84
C ALA A 27 -12.24 9.06 -9.48
N GLY A 28 -11.77 8.85 -10.71
CA GLY A 28 -10.93 9.78 -11.47
C GLY A 28 -9.52 9.99 -10.90
N LEU A 29 -9.16 9.31 -9.82
CA LEU A 29 -7.87 9.52 -9.16
C LEU A 29 -6.65 9.24 -10.05
N PRO A 30 -6.60 8.14 -10.84
CA PRO A 30 -5.40 7.85 -11.64
C PRO A 30 -5.10 8.90 -12.69
N GLU A 31 -6.13 9.53 -13.25
CA GLU A 31 -6.04 10.58 -14.24
C GLU A 31 -5.40 11.85 -13.66
N ASP A 32 -5.72 12.19 -12.41
CA ASP A 32 -5.28 13.41 -11.73
C ASP A 32 -3.87 13.30 -11.13
N ILE A 33 -3.36 12.08 -10.89
CA ILE A 33 -2.02 11.88 -10.33
C ILE A 33 -0.96 12.31 -11.34
N THR A 34 -0.02 13.14 -10.88
CA THR A 34 1.13 13.61 -11.66
C THR A 34 2.44 13.19 -11.01
N GLU A 35 3.58 13.43 -11.66
CA GLU A 35 4.91 13.06 -11.16
C GLU A 35 5.33 13.79 -9.87
N ILE A 36 4.66 14.88 -9.50
CA ILE A 36 4.90 15.58 -8.23
C ILE A 36 4.27 14.86 -7.04
N ASN A 37 3.28 14.00 -7.29
CA ASN A 37 2.57 13.29 -6.26
C ASN A 37 3.36 12.04 -5.80
N SER A 38 3.26 11.77 -4.50
CA SER A 38 3.66 10.49 -3.91
C SER A 38 2.42 9.81 -3.34
N VAL A 39 2.29 8.51 -3.56
CA VAL A 39 1.13 7.75 -3.11
C VAL A 39 1.52 6.84 -1.95
N LEU A 40 0.85 6.97 -0.83
CA LEU A 40 0.99 6.11 0.34
C LEU A 40 -0.24 5.22 0.51
N CYS A 41 -0.02 3.98 0.95
CA CYS A 41 -1.07 3.05 1.33
C CYS A 41 -0.60 2.16 2.48
N ARG A 42 -1.53 1.60 3.25
CA ARG A 42 -1.22 0.59 4.28
C ARG A 42 -0.69 -0.69 3.67
N PHE A 43 -1.27 -1.12 2.55
CA PHE A 43 -0.98 -2.37 1.85
C PHE A 43 -0.35 -2.14 0.48
N ASN A 44 0.39 -3.14 -0.01
CA ASN A 44 1.06 -3.07 -1.31
C ASN A 44 0.11 -3.39 -2.48
N ALA A 45 -0.87 -4.28 -2.31
CA ALA A 45 -1.77 -4.67 -3.39
C ALA A 45 -2.54 -3.49 -4.01
N PRO A 46 -3.13 -2.55 -3.25
CA PRO A 46 -3.73 -1.35 -3.83
C PRO A 46 -2.74 -0.44 -4.57
N LEU A 47 -1.49 -0.37 -4.10
CA LEU A 47 -0.43 0.38 -4.79
C LEU A 47 -0.07 -0.25 -6.13
N LEU A 48 0.00 -1.58 -6.19
CA LEU A 48 0.24 -2.31 -7.43
C LEU A 48 -0.90 -2.12 -8.43
N ALA A 49 -2.15 -2.24 -7.98
CA ALA A 49 -3.32 -2.00 -8.81
C ALA A 49 -3.32 -0.58 -9.40
N LEU A 50 -2.97 0.41 -8.58
CA LEU A 50 -2.83 1.80 -9.05
C LEU A 50 -1.64 1.97 -10.00
N ALA A 51 -0.49 1.33 -9.73
CA ALA A 51 0.68 1.37 -10.61
C ALA A 51 0.34 0.89 -12.03
N PHE A 52 -0.37 -0.24 -12.16
CA PHE A 52 -0.81 -0.73 -13.47
C PHE A 52 -1.75 0.23 -14.17
N LYS A 53 -2.70 0.86 -13.46
CA LYS A 53 -3.58 1.88 -14.04
C LYS A 53 -2.79 3.10 -14.54
N LEU A 54 -1.83 3.60 -13.74
CA LEU A 54 -0.97 4.72 -14.13
C LEU A 54 -0.12 4.39 -15.37
N ILE A 55 0.46 3.19 -15.42
CA ILE A 55 1.22 2.72 -16.58
C ILE A 55 0.33 2.60 -17.80
N GLY A 56 -0.89 2.09 -17.65
CA GLY A 56 -1.89 2.04 -18.73
C GLY A 56 -2.27 3.42 -19.27
N LEU A 57 -2.17 4.48 -18.45
CA LEU A 57 -2.34 5.88 -18.86
C LEU A 57 -1.05 6.52 -19.41
N GLY A 58 0.01 5.74 -19.65
CA GLY A 58 1.29 6.22 -20.14
C GLY A 58 2.14 6.95 -19.10
N LYS A 59 1.76 6.91 -17.81
CA LYS A 59 2.51 7.53 -16.71
C LYS A 59 3.57 6.57 -16.18
N LYS A 60 4.72 7.11 -15.79
CA LYS A 60 5.76 6.32 -15.12
C LYS A 60 5.40 6.18 -13.65
N ALA A 61 5.37 4.96 -13.14
CA ALA A 61 5.04 4.65 -11.76
C ALA A 61 6.01 3.61 -11.19
N GLN A 62 6.42 3.82 -9.95
CA GLN A 62 7.36 2.95 -9.23
C GLN A 62 6.83 2.62 -7.84
N VAL A 63 6.90 1.34 -7.46
CA VAL A 63 6.59 0.90 -6.10
C VAL A 63 7.90 0.76 -5.31
N LYS A 64 8.04 1.55 -4.25
CA LYS A 64 9.23 1.49 -3.39
C LYS A 64 9.28 0.21 -2.57
N GLY A 65 10.36 -0.54 -2.71
CA GLY A 65 10.61 -1.72 -1.90
C GLY A 65 11.10 -2.92 -2.69
N LYS A 66 12.29 -2.85 -3.28
CA LYS A 66 12.94 -3.96 -3.99
C LYS A 66 12.85 -5.29 -3.25
N GLN A 67 13.10 -5.29 -1.94
CA GLN A 67 12.97 -6.48 -1.09
C GLN A 67 11.55 -7.10 -1.15
N ILE A 68 10.51 -6.30 -1.37
CA ILE A 68 9.13 -6.82 -1.53
C ILE A 68 9.04 -7.57 -2.85
N GLY A 69 9.54 -6.98 -3.95
CA GLY A 69 9.60 -7.63 -5.25
C GLY A 69 10.40 -8.94 -5.21
N ASP A 70 11.59 -8.92 -4.61
CA ASP A 70 12.43 -10.12 -4.45
C ASP A 70 11.71 -11.22 -3.65
N ASN A 71 11.02 -10.86 -2.57
CA ASN A 71 10.24 -11.81 -1.76
C ASN A 71 9.04 -12.37 -2.52
N LEU A 72 8.32 -11.54 -3.30
CA LEU A 72 7.21 -12.00 -4.15
C LEU A 72 7.71 -12.96 -5.23
N LYS A 73 8.81 -12.61 -5.91
CA LYS A 73 9.43 -13.46 -6.93
C LYS A 73 9.89 -14.79 -6.34
N LYS A 74 10.58 -14.78 -5.19
CA LYS A 74 11.02 -15.99 -4.51
C LYS A 74 9.84 -16.88 -4.11
N PHE A 75 8.78 -16.29 -3.58
CA PHE A 75 7.58 -17.02 -3.19
C PHE A 75 6.90 -17.67 -4.41
N LEU A 76 6.72 -16.91 -5.50
CA LEU A 76 6.16 -17.38 -6.77
C LEU A 76 6.96 -18.56 -7.34
N LEU A 77 8.27 -18.42 -7.44
CA LEU A 77 9.16 -19.48 -7.95
C LEU A 77 9.11 -20.73 -7.06
N GLY A 78 9.01 -20.55 -5.73
CA GLY A 78 8.89 -21.64 -4.77
C GLY A 78 7.62 -22.49 -4.94
N LEU A 79 6.55 -21.93 -5.49
CA LEU A 79 5.33 -22.67 -5.82
C LEU A 79 5.49 -23.57 -7.05
N GLY A 80 6.47 -23.31 -7.93
CA GLY A 80 6.78 -24.14 -9.09
C GLY A 80 5.61 -24.30 -10.06
N ALA A 81 4.80 -23.26 -10.25
CA ALA A 81 3.70 -23.25 -11.21
C ALA A 81 4.23 -23.09 -12.64
N LYS A 82 3.59 -23.76 -13.61
CA LYS A 82 3.94 -23.70 -15.04
C LYS A 82 2.96 -22.87 -15.88
N SER A 83 1.82 -22.47 -15.29
CA SER A 83 0.83 -21.59 -15.92
C SER A 83 0.17 -20.72 -14.85
N LEU A 84 -0.51 -19.65 -15.26
CA LEU A 84 -1.23 -18.75 -14.35
C LEU A 84 -2.37 -19.48 -13.64
N ASP A 85 -3.14 -20.35 -14.33
CA ASP A 85 -4.21 -21.14 -13.72
C ASP A 85 -3.66 -22.10 -12.65
N GLN A 86 -2.51 -22.73 -12.96
CA GLN A 86 -1.85 -23.59 -11.97
C GLN A 86 -1.33 -22.78 -10.79
N LEU A 87 -0.86 -21.55 -11.03
CA LEU A 87 -0.39 -20.66 -9.98
C LEU A 87 -1.52 -20.31 -9.02
N ASP A 88 -2.68 -19.89 -9.50
CA ASP A 88 -3.81 -19.55 -8.62
C ASP A 88 -4.25 -20.74 -7.76
N SER A 89 -4.35 -21.92 -8.36
CA SER A 89 -4.66 -23.18 -7.64
C SER A 89 -3.62 -23.48 -6.55
N LYS A 90 -2.34 -23.24 -6.82
CA LYS A 90 -1.25 -23.46 -5.85
C LYS A 90 -1.23 -22.38 -4.75
N LEU A 91 -1.59 -21.14 -5.04
CA LEU A 91 -1.74 -20.08 -4.03
C LEU A 91 -2.82 -20.46 -3.02
N VAL A 92 -3.99 -20.91 -3.49
CA VAL A 92 -5.08 -21.37 -2.62
C VAL A 92 -4.64 -22.57 -1.79
N SER A 93 -4.01 -23.57 -2.41
CA SER A 93 -3.54 -24.78 -1.72
C SER A 93 -2.49 -24.45 -0.66
N HIS A 94 -1.57 -23.53 -0.95
CA HIS A 94 -0.55 -23.10 -0.02
C HIS A 94 -1.14 -22.36 1.18
N TYR A 95 -2.12 -21.48 0.95
CA TYR A 95 -2.84 -20.80 2.03
C TYR A 95 -3.53 -21.78 2.98
N ASN A 96 -4.30 -22.72 2.42
CA ASN A 96 -5.01 -23.73 3.21
C ASN A 96 -4.04 -24.62 4.00
N PHE A 97 -2.90 -24.98 3.39
CA PHE A 97 -1.85 -25.75 4.07
C PHE A 97 -1.28 -24.98 5.27
N GLU A 98 -0.89 -23.71 5.08
CA GLU A 98 -0.32 -22.87 6.15
C GLU A 98 -1.35 -22.62 7.26
N GLN A 99 -2.61 -22.37 6.92
CA GLN A 99 -3.69 -22.22 7.90
C GLN A 99 -3.81 -23.48 8.78
N SER A 100 -3.91 -24.65 8.14
CA SER A 100 -4.02 -25.94 8.85
C SER A 100 -2.77 -26.24 9.69
N ARG A 101 -1.58 -25.88 9.21
CA ARG A 101 -0.31 -26.04 9.92
C ARG A 101 -0.28 -25.19 11.18
N LEU A 102 -0.64 -23.90 11.06
CA LEU A 102 -0.63 -22.94 12.18
C LEU A 102 -1.70 -23.29 13.23
N GLU A 103 -2.83 -23.86 12.83
CA GLU A 103 -3.86 -24.39 13.74
C GLU A 103 -3.34 -25.55 14.56
N LYS A 104 -2.70 -26.53 13.92
CA LYS A 104 -2.18 -27.73 14.61
C LYS A 104 -1.12 -27.39 15.66
N ILE A 105 -0.25 -26.43 15.40
CA ILE A 105 0.80 -26.01 16.35
C ILE A 105 0.34 -24.94 17.34
N ASN A 106 -0.92 -24.50 17.28
CA ASN A 106 -1.50 -23.45 18.11
C ASN A 106 -0.61 -22.20 18.17
N ALA A 107 -0.16 -21.74 16.99
CA ALA A 107 0.78 -20.61 16.87
C ALA A 107 0.18 -19.31 17.44
N ARG A 108 0.90 -18.65 18.36
CA ARG A 108 0.46 -17.38 18.97
C ARG A 108 0.29 -16.26 17.94
N ASN A 109 1.14 -16.22 16.92
CA ASN A 109 1.13 -15.23 15.85
C ASN A 109 0.41 -15.70 14.57
N LYS A 110 -0.50 -16.70 14.68
CA LYS A 110 -1.22 -17.27 13.54
C LYS A 110 -1.85 -16.20 12.67
N GLN A 111 -2.56 -15.26 13.29
CA GLN A 111 -3.30 -14.22 12.58
C GLN A 111 -2.35 -13.33 11.75
N GLU A 112 -1.26 -12.86 12.32
CA GLU A 112 -0.25 -12.03 11.66
C GLU A 112 0.40 -12.75 10.46
N VAL A 113 0.74 -14.04 10.64
CA VAL A 113 1.34 -14.84 9.56
C VAL A 113 0.36 -15.03 8.41
N LEU A 114 -0.92 -15.34 8.69
CA LEU A 114 -1.94 -15.49 7.66
C LEU A 114 -2.23 -14.18 6.93
N GLU A 115 -2.34 -13.06 7.62
CA GLU A 115 -2.52 -11.74 7.01
C GLU A 115 -1.34 -11.35 6.11
N THR A 116 -0.11 -11.64 6.53
CA THR A 116 1.09 -11.43 5.70
C THR A 116 1.06 -12.29 4.44
N LEU A 117 0.57 -13.53 4.54
CA LEU A 117 0.43 -14.44 3.40
C LEU A 117 -0.68 -14.00 2.47
N GLU A 118 -1.83 -13.57 3.01
CA GLU A 118 -2.94 -13.00 2.24
C GLU A 118 -2.49 -11.79 1.43
N GLU A 119 -1.74 -10.87 2.03
CA GLU A 119 -1.20 -9.71 1.33
C GLU A 119 -0.29 -10.11 0.16
N LYS A 120 0.59 -11.11 0.36
CA LYS A 120 1.45 -11.62 -0.72
C LYS A 120 0.64 -12.23 -1.86
N ILE A 121 -0.37 -13.03 -1.52
CA ILE A 121 -1.26 -13.66 -2.52
C ILE A 121 -2.01 -12.59 -3.29
N GLU A 122 -2.55 -11.57 -2.63
CA GLU A 122 -3.27 -10.48 -3.26
C GLU A 122 -2.35 -9.67 -4.19
N CYS A 123 -1.11 -9.40 -3.78
CA CYS A 123 -0.12 -8.77 -4.65
C CYS A 123 0.14 -9.60 -5.91
N ILE A 124 0.35 -10.91 -5.77
CA ILE A 124 0.58 -11.80 -6.92
C ILE A 124 -0.64 -11.82 -7.84
N ARG A 125 -1.86 -11.96 -7.31
CA ARG A 125 -3.09 -11.93 -8.10
C ARG A 125 -3.27 -10.62 -8.86
N THR A 126 -2.98 -9.49 -8.21
CA THR A 126 -3.02 -8.18 -8.83
C THR A 126 -2.07 -8.07 -10.02
N ILE A 127 -0.84 -8.59 -9.90
CA ILE A 127 0.13 -8.59 -11.00
C ILE A 127 -0.28 -9.61 -12.06
N MET A 128 -0.76 -10.78 -11.65
CA MET A 128 -1.20 -11.88 -12.52
C MET A 128 -2.35 -11.44 -13.45
N SER A 129 -3.29 -10.63 -12.96
CA SER A 129 -4.39 -10.08 -13.78
C SER A 129 -3.92 -9.15 -14.91
N ASN A 130 -2.66 -8.73 -14.88
CA ASN A 130 -2.03 -7.88 -15.89
C ASN A 130 -0.89 -8.60 -16.64
N SER A 131 -0.86 -9.93 -16.59
CA SER A 131 0.20 -10.77 -17.15
C SER A 131 -0.39 -11.94 -17.94
N ASP A 132 0.26 -12.32 -19.03
CA ASP A 132 -0.20 -13.41 -19.92
C ASP A 132 0.54 -14.74 -19.63
N SER A 133 1.62 -14.69 -18.85
CA SER A 133 2.45 -15.86 -18.54
C SER A 133 3.18 -15.69 -17.20
N ILE A 134 3.79 -16.78 -16.70
CA ILE A 134 4.63 -16.74 -15.50
C ILE A 134 5.86 -15.86 -15.71
N GLU A 135 6.46 -15.91 -16.87
CA GLU A 135 7.61 -15.10 -17.27
C GLU A 135 7.22 -13.61 -17.28
N GLY A 136 6.08 -13.27 -17.90
CA GLY A 136 5.54 -11.91 -17.91
C GLY A 136 5.22 -11.40 -16.51
N LEU A 137 4.68 -12.26 -15.64
CA LEU A 137 4.45 -11.94 -14.23
C LEU A 137 5.76 -11.57 -13.50
N ILE A 138 6.81 -12.37 -13.70
CA ILE A 138 8.13 -12.10 -13.12
C ILE A 138 8.70 -10.77 -13.64
N GLU A 139 8.59 -10.52 -14.93
CA GLU A 139 9.06 -9.28 -15.57
C GLU A 139 8.32 -8.05 -15.01
N HIS A 140 6.99 -8.15 -14.81
CA HIS A 140 6.22 -7.09 -14.17
C HIS A 140 6.66 -6.84 -12.73
N ILE A 141 6.94 -7.88 -11.92
CA ILE A 141 7.48 -7.72 -10.57
C ILE A 141 8.81 -6.97 -10.64
N GLU A 142 9.72 -7.37 -11.50
CA GLU A 142 11.05 -6.74 -11.64
C GLU A 142 10.94 -5.27 -12.06
N LYS A 143 10.09 -4.95 -13.02
CA LYS A 143 9.85 -3.57 -13.49
C LYS A 143 9.23 -2.68 -12.42
N LEU A 144 8.19 -3.17 -11.73
CA LEU A 144 7.46 -2.39 -10.72
C LEU A 144 8.29 -2.06 -9.48
N PHE A 145 9.21 -2.94 -9.11
CA PHE A 145 10.07 -2.81 -7.93
C PHE A 145 11.53 -2.45 -8.25
N ALA A 146 11.82 -2.00 -9.45
CA ALA A 146 13.16 -1.56 -9.83
C ALA A 146 13.60 -0.30 -9.05
N ASP A 147 14.88 -0.24 -8.63
CA ASP A 147 15.38 0.87 -7.79
C ASP A 147 15.58 2.21 -8.54
N ASN A 148 15.62 2.21 -9.87
CA ASN A 148 16.10 3.33 -10.69
C ASN A 148 15.03 3.94 -11.61
N VAL A 149 13.76 3.81 -11.29
CA VAL A 149 12.69 4.38 -12.11
C VAL A 149 12.36 5.79 -11.63
N VAL A 150 12.39 6.75 -12.53
CA VAL A 150 11.89 8.12 -12.31
C VAL A 150 10.40 8.13 -12.62
N GLY A 151 9.56 8.64 -11.73
CA GLY A 151 8.13 8.74 -11.93
C GLY A 151 7.35 8.88 -10.62
N ILE A 152 6.06 8.59 -10.67
CA ILE A 152 5.17 8.64 -9.51
C ILE A 152 5.62 7.60 -8.48
N LEU A 153 5.96 8.06 -7.28
CA LEU A 153 6.38 7.18 -6.18
C LEU A 153 5.15 6.59 -5.48
N LEU A 154 5.02 5.27 -5.53
CA LEU A 154 4.07 4.52 -4.72
C LEU A 154 4.82 3.79 -3.58
N CYS A 155 4.33 3.91 -2.35
CA CYS A 155 5.07 3.42 -1.19
C CYS A 155 4.12 2.97 -0.08
N SER A 156 4.39 1.83 0.56
CA SER A 156 3.67 1.53 1.79
C SER A 156 4.05 2.53 2.89
N ILE A 157 3.12 2.82 3.81
CA ILE A 157 3.37 3.76 4.91
C ILE A 157 4.62 3.35 5.70
N HIS A 158 4.85 2.05 5.92
CA HIS A 158 6.05 1.54 6.58
C HIS A 158 7.34 1.93 5.84
N LYS A 159 7.34 1.84 4.51
CA LYS A 159 8.50 2.16 3.67
C LYS A 159 8.70 3.66 3.45
N SER A 160 7.71 4.48 3.82
CA SER A 160 7.81 5.93 3.78
C SER A 160 8.55 6.52 5.00
N LYS A 161 8.79 5.71 6.04
CA LYS A 161 9.50 6.16 7.25
C LYS A 161 10.88 6.72 6.89
N GLY A 162 11.15 7.95 7.34
CA GLY A 162 12.39 8.68 7.01
C GLY A 162 12.35 9.50 5.71
N LEU A 163 11.29 9.40 4.90
CA LEU A 163 11.11 10.26 3.72
C LEU A 163 10.45 11.58 4.12
N THR A 164 10.72 12.63 3.32
CA THR A 164 9.95 13.86 3.28
C THR A 164 9.37 13.98 1.88
N LEU A 165 8.04 14.08 1.78
CA LEU A 165 7.29 14.07 0.52
C LEU A 165 6.50 15.38 0.42
N SER A 166 6.43 15.98 -0.77
CA SER A 166 5.73 17.25 -0.95
C SER A 166 4.21 17.02 -0.93
N ASP A 167 3.70 16.40 -1.96
CA ASP A 167 2.27 16.26 -2.22
C ASP A 167 1.90 14.78 -2.15
N VAL A 168 1.21 14.42 -1.08
CA VAL A 168 0.95 13.02 -0.74
C VAL A 168 -0.51 12.67 -0.92
N ILE A 169 -0.76 11.54 -1.57
CA ILE A 169 -2.06 10.91 -1.69
C ILE A 169 -2.06 9.68 -0.77
N LEU A 170 -2.90 9.67 0.24
CA LEU A 170 -3.06 8.55 1.18
C LEU A 170 -4.29 7.73 0.78
N LEU A 171 -4.04 6.54 0.20
CA LEU A 171 -5.10 5.61 -0.23
C LEU A 171 -5.69 4.85 0.94
N GLY A 172 -7.01 4.64 0.92
CA GLY A 172 -7.73 3.84 1.91
C GLY A 172 -7.69 4.48 3.29
N TYR A 173 -7.83 5.80 3.37
CA TYR A 173 -7.83 6.51 4.65
C TYR A 173 -8.94 6.05 5.59
N ASP A 174 -10.10 5.66 5.05
CA ASP A 174 -11.24 5.13 5.78
C ASP A 174 -11.00 3.73 6.38
N GLU A 175 -9.92 3.06 5.99
CA GLU A 175 -9.46 1.80 6.57
C GLU A 175 -8.37 2.00 7.66
N LEU A 176 -8.06 3.25 8.04
CA LEU A 176 -7.00 3.58 8.99
C LEU A 176 -7.55 4.37 10.20
N PRO A 177 -7.12 4.03 11.43
CA PRO A 177 -6.32 2.87 11.81
C PRO A 177 -7.10 1.57 11.61
N ARG A 178 -6.42 0.51 11.20
CA ARG A 178 -7.07 -0.79 11.01
C ARG A 178 -7.66 -1.31 12.32
N PRO A 179 -8.92 -1.78 12.33
CA PRO A 179 -9.48 -2.43 13.50
C PRO A 179 -8.71 -3.70 13.85
N THR A 180 -8.26 -3.80 15.09
CA THR A 180 -7.62 -4.99 15.63
C THR A 180 -8.17 -5.27 17.02
N LYS A 181 -8.12 -6.54 17.45
CA LYS A 181 -8.58 -6.95 18.80
C LYS A 181 -7.51 -6.70 19.86
N ASP A 182 -6.25 -6.61 19.46
CA ASP A 182 -5.13 -6.35 20.36
C ASP A 182 -4.95 -4.82 20.53
N PRO A 183 -4.97 -4.29 21.75
CA PRO A 183 -4.75 -2.87 22.01
C PRO A 183 -3.37 -2.36 21.54
N ASP A 184 -2.33 -3.19 21.65
CA ASP A 184 -0.96 -2.81 21.27
C ASP A 184 -0.86 -2.70 19.73
N ASP A 185 -1.50 -3.61 19.01
CA ASP A 185 -1.60 -3.55 17.54
C ASP A 185 -2.39 -2.31 17.10
N TYR A 186 -3.45 -1.95 17.81
CA TYR A 186 -4.23 -0.75 17.51
C TYR A 186 -3.42 0.54 17.70
N GLU A 187 -2.60 0.60 18.76
CA GLU A 187 -1.66 1.72 18.95
C GLU A 187 -0.61 1.78 17.83
N GLN A 188 -0.12 0.63 17.34
CA GLN A 188 0.79 0.58 16.19
C GLN A 188 0.12 1.11 14.92
N GLU A 189 -1.14 0.76 14.65
CA GLU A 189 -1.89 1.28 13.50
C GLU A 189 -2.12 2.80 13.60
N LYS A 190 -2.40 3.35 14.79
CA LYS A 190 -2.44 4.81 15.00
C LYS A 190 -1.10 5.48 14.75
N ASN A 191 -0.02 4.87 15.22
CA ASN A 191 1.34 5.36 14.97
C ASN A 191 1.67 5.33 13.47
N LEU A 192 1.18 4.33 12.75
CA LEU A 192 1.37 4.24 11.30
C LEU A 192 0.64 5.36 10.56
N LEU A 193 -0.59 5.68 10.95
CA LEU A 193 -1.32 6.84 10.41
C LEU A 193 -0.57 8.15 10.70
N TYR A 194 -0.04 8.32 11.93
CA TYR A 194 0.80 9.44 12.26
C TYR A 194 2.05 9.54 11.37
N VAL A 195 2.71 8.40 11.11
CA VAL A 195 3.86 8.35 10.18
C VAL A 195 3.43 8.85 8.80
N ALA A 196 2.32 8.38 8.24
CA ALA A 196 1.84 8.82 6.94
C ALA A 196 1.64 10.34 6.88
N CYS A 197 0.92 10.91 7.86
CA CYS A 197 0.67 12.36 7.92
C CYS A 197 1.94 13.17 8.13
N SER A 198 2.90 12.66 8.92
CA SER A 198 4.16 13.37 9.20
C SER A 198 5.18 13.34 8.06
N ARG A 199 4.93 12.59 6.98
CA ARG A 199 5.79 12.59 5.78
C ARG A 199 5.56 13.77 4.86
N VAL A 200 4.43 14.44 5.01
CA VAL A 200 3.90 15.46 4.10
C VAL A 200 4.46 16.84 4.44
N SER A 201 4.96 17.56 3.45
CA SER A 201 5.47 18.93 3.62
C SER A 201 4.61 20.02 2.97
N ASN A 202 3.76 19.69 2.01
CA ASN A 202 2.93 20.65 1.27
C ASN A 202 1.43 20.28 1.32
N SER A 203 1.00 19.24 0.62
CA SER A 203 -0.41 18.83 0.58
C SER A 203 -0.65 17.35 0.86
N LEU A 204 -1.76 17.04 1.54
CA LEU A 204 -2.20 15.69 1.84
C LEU A 204 -3.60 15.46 1.30
N THR A 205 -3.73 14.56 0.33
CA THR A 205 -5.03 14.11 -0.19
C THR A 205 -5.43 12.78 0.47
N LEU A 206 -6.51 12.79 1.22
CA LEU A 206 -7.10 11.61 1.86
C LEU A 206 -8.08 10.96 0.89
N VAL A 207 -7.79 9.73 0.46
CA VAL A 207 -8.62 9.01 -0.51
C VAL A 207 -9.39 7.89 0.19
N TYR A 208 -10.69 7.92 0.05
CA TYR A 208 -11.63 6.98 0.67
C TYR A 208 -11.95 5.85 -0.32
N LYS A 209 -11.79 4.61 0.09
CA LYS A 209 -12.05 3.41 -0.71
C LYS A 209 -13.54 3.18 -0.89
N ASN A 210 -14.32 3.36 0.19
CA ASN A 210 -15.76 3.15 0.20
C ASN A 210 -16.58 4.38 -0.25
N GLY A 211 -15.89 5.34 -0.87
CA GLY A 211 -16.48 6.60 -1.32
C GLY A 211 -16.50 7.66 -0.23
N TYR A 212 -16.27 8.90 -0.62
CA TYR A 212 -16.37 10.07 0.24
C TYR A 212 -17.69 10.78 -0.06
N THR A 213 -18.55 10.91 0.96
CA THR A 213 -19.87 11.54 0.85
C THR A 213 -19.94 12.93 1.52
N GLY A 214 -18.83 13.40 2.06
CA GLY A 214 -18.74 14.75 2.67
C GLY A 214 -18.46 15.84 1.63
N PRO A 215 -18.53 17.13 2.04
CA PRO A 215 -18.22 18.25 1.16
C PRO A 215 -16.76 18.16 0.67
N SER A 216 -16.53 18.45 -0.62
CA SER A 216 -15.19 18.63 -1.13
C SER A 216 -14.59 19.86 -0.46
N LEU A 217 -13.26 19.88 -0.23
CA LEU A 217 -12.62 21.05 0.36
C LEU A 217 -12.53 22.23 -0.61
N GLU A 218 -12.91 22.04 -1.87
CA GLU A 218 -13.10 23.10 -2.85
C GLU A 218 -14.36 23.94 -2.58
N ASP A 219 -15.25 23.43 -1.71
CA ASP A 219 -16.52 24.09 -1.32
C ASP A 219 -16.43 24.80 0.05
N GLN A 220 -15.25 24.94 0.64
CA GLN A 220 -14.95 25.66 1.90
C GLN A 220 -13.88 26.72 1.70
#